data_1ad118a815b7e15b49e54a10e5058d3b
#
_entry.id   1ad118a815b7e15b49e54a10e5058d3b
#
_cell.length_a   1.000
_cell.length_b   1.000
_cell.length_c   1.000
_cell.angle_alpha   90.00
_cell.angle_beta   90.00
_cell.angle_gamma   90.00
#
_symmetry.space_group_name_H-M   'P 1'
#
loop_
_entity.id
_entity.type
_entity.pdbx_description
1 polymer ?
#
loop_
_entity_poly.entity_id
_entity_poly.type
_entity_poly.pdbx_seq_one_letter_code
_entity_poly.pdbx_strand_id
1 'polypeptide(L)'
;SVRDSYQPLVEQIMRTGNYQDKITKIHDTLGMKTVTLNFSKTATDGQISNSIVDVLYKLTSDGWNSLEKAFSSLGNVISDVHSSVAHFNNFLGMDIALSPYTTIRNSFTDHSYGLLIMALLIPIVSGLTQYLNLKLSTNKNNASMNDAMAKQMNTMSMMMPIISVVMVFTLPIGLGLYWIAGAVVRSIQQVVINKRIDKMDLDAIIKKNREKADKK
;
A
#
# COMPACT_ATOMS: atom_id res chain seq x y z
N SER A 1 13.75 11.82 1.45
CA SER A 1 12.68 10.87 1.06
C SER A 1 13.19 9.94 -0.02
N VAL A 2 12.50 8.82 -0.28
CA VAL A 2 12.86 7.90 -1.39
C VAL A 2 12.93 8.65 -2.71
N ARG A 3 12.08 9.66 -2.91
CA ARG A 3 12.09 10.52 -4.10
C ARG A 3 13.41 11.27 -4.24
N ASP A 4 13.99 11.76 -3.16
CA ASP A 4 15.26 12.49 -3.17
C ASP A 4 16.42 11.59 -3.59
N SER A 5 16.31 10.29 -3.37
CA SER A 5 17.32 9.31 -3.80
C SER A 5 17.43 9.20 -5.33
N TYR A 6 16.39 9.56 -6.08
CA TYR A 6 16.41 9.58 -7.55
C TYR A 6 17.00 10.86 -8.14
N GLN A 7 17.04 11.97 -7.39
CA GLN A 7 17.45 13.28 -7.92
C GLN A 7 18.82 13.28 -8.60
N PRO A 8 19.88 12.67 -8.03
CA PRO A 8 21.20 12.65 -8.68
C PRO A 8 21.17 11.99 -10.06
N LEU A 9 20.36 10.93 -10.21
CA LEU A 9 20.22 10.23 -11.48
C LEU A 9 19.39 11.05 -12.47
N VAL A 10 18.29 11.66 -12.02
CA VAL A 10 17.42 12.49 -12.86
C VAL A 10 18.17 13.68 -13.44
N GLU A 11 18.97 14.38 -12.63
CA GLU A 11 19.79 15.50 -13.11
C GLU A 11 20.79 15.06 -14.19
N GLN A 12 21.40 13.90 -14.04
CA GLN A 12 22.33 13.38 -15.04
C GLN A 12 21.61 12.89 -16.30
N ILE A 13 20.44 12.26 -16.16
CA ILE A 13 19.60 11.90 -17.31
C ILE A 13 19.22 13.14 -18.11
N MET A 14 18.76 14.22 -17.47
CA MET A 14 18.37 15.46 -18.12
C MET A 14 19.52 16.16 -18.87
N ARG A 15 20.77 15.93 -18.47
CA ARG A 15 21.98 16.42 -19.18
C ARG A 15 22.35 15.57 -20.38
N THR A 16 21.76 14.40 -20.54
CA THR A 16 22.07 13.47 -21.66
C THR A 16 21.25 13.86 -22.90
N GLY A 17 21.86 13.82 -24.06
CA GLY A 17 21.14 14.06 -25.32
C GLY A 17 20.02 13.04 -25.56
N ASN A 18 18.89 13.51 -26.11
CA ASN A 18 17.71 12.70 -26.45
C ASN A 18 17.12 11.90 -25.27
N TYR A 19 17.27 12.41 -24.02
CA TYR A 19 16.76 11.71 -22.83
C TYR A 19 15.25 11.53 -22.87
N GLN A 20 14.51 12.48 -23.44
CA GLN A 20 13.05 12.42 -23.52
C GLN A 20 12.60 11.21 -24.34
N ASP A 21 13.18 11.01 -25.52
CA ASP A 21 12.87 9.87 -26.39
C ASP A 21 13.23 8.53 -25.72
N LYS A 22 14.37 8.48 -25.04
CA LYS A 22 14.82 7.29 -24.32
C LYS A 22 13.89 6.92 -23.18
N ILE A 23 13.48 7.89 -22.37
CA ILE A 23 12.54 7.71 -21.26
C ILE A 23 11.16 7.31 -21.79
N THR A 24 10.68 7.98 -22.85
CA THR A 24 9.41 7.63 -23.50
C THR A 24 9.43 6.20 -24.01
N LYS A 25 10.52 5.77 -24.64
CA LYS A 25 10.67 4.40 -25.13
C LYS A 25 10.64 3.38 -23.99
N ILE A 26 11.28 3.65 -22.86
CA ILE A 26 11.23 2.79 -21.67
C ILE A 26 9.79 2.72 -21.13
N HIS A 27 9.15 3.88 -20.95
CA HIS A 27 7.77 4.00 -20.49
C HIS A 27 6.81 3.15 -21.35
N ASP A 28 6.89 3.27 -22.67
CA ASP A 28 6.01 2.59 -23.61
C ASP A 28 6.31 1.08 -23.68
N THR A 29 7.60 0.69 -23.68
CA THR A 29 8.01 -0.73 -23.68
C THR A 29 7.53 -1.46 -22.44
N LEU A 30 7.53 -0.78 -21.28
CA LEU A 30 7.09 -1.37 -20.01
C LEU A 30 5.58 -1.20 -19.77
N GLY A 31 4.85 -0.55 -20.70
CA GLY A 31 3.40 -0.38 -20.62
C GLY A 31 2.94 0.41 -19.38
N MET A 32 3.65 1.47 -19.02
CA MET A 32 3.40 2.28 -17.81
C MET A 32 2.20 3.21 -17.96
N LYS A 33 1.00 2.67 -18.20
CA LYS A 33 -0.24 3.43 -18.47
C LYS A 33 -0.65 4.41 -17.36
N THR A 34 -0.16 4.22 -16.15
CA THR A 34 -0.49 5.06 -14.99
C THR A 34 0.48 6.22 -14.77
N VAL A 35 1.56 6.28 -15.54
CA VAL A 35 2.54 7.37 -15.50
C VAL A 35 2.30 8.30 -16.66
N THR A 36 2.11 9.59 -16.38
CA THR A 36 1.95 10.60 -17.42
C THR A 36 3.27 11.33 -17.64
N LEU A 37 3.81 11.24 -18.86
CA LEU A 37 5.01 11.97 -19.21
C LEU A 37 4.66 13.40 -19.62
N ASN A 38 5.29 14.38 -18.99
CA ASN A 38 5.15 15.80 -19.36
C ASN A 38 6.47 16.32 -19.95
N PHE A 39 6.67 16.07 -21.24
CA PHE A 39 7.82 16.55 -22.01
C PHE A 39 7.41 17.63 -23.02
N SER A 40 6.32 18.37 -22.76
CA SER A 40 5.91 19.47 -23.61
C SER A 40 6.93 20.59 -23.63
N LYS A 41 6.96 21.38 -24.70
CA LYS A 41 7.85 22.57 -24.82
C LYS A 41 7.59 23.63 -23.75
N THR A 42 6.45 23.59 -23.11
CA THR A 42 6.05 24.52 -22.03
C THR A 42 6.28 23.93 -20.64
N ALA A 43 6.75 22.68 -20.54
CA ALA A 43 7.01 22.04 -19.27
C ALA A 43 8.25 22.67 -18.59
N THR A 44 8.14 22.95 -17.31
CA THR A 44 9.28 23.39 -16.48
C THR A 44 10.19 22.21 -16.18
N ASP A 45 11.47 22.50 -15.87
CA ASP A 45 12.45 21.47 -15.48
C ASP A 45 11.95 20.62 -14.30
N GLY A 46 11.22 21.24 -13.36
CA GLY A 46 10.60 20.51 -12.25
C GLY A 46 9.51 19.53 -12.69
N GLN A 47 8.71 19.87 -13.70
CA GLN A 47 7.69 18.96 -14.25
C GLN A 47 8.32 17.81 -15.03
N ILE A 48 9.36 18.09 -15.78
CA ILE A 48 10.16 17.09 -16.50
C ILE A 48 10.83 16.14 -15.50
N SER A 49 11.51 16.68 -14.49
CA SER A 49 12.14 15.91 -13.42
C SER A 49 11.12 14.99 -12.72
N ASN A 50 9.93 15.52 -12.39
CA ASN A 50 8.87 14.74 -11.79
C ASN A 50 8.43 13.57 -12.68
N SER A 51 8.25 13.80 -13.97
CA SER A 51 7.89 12.74 -14.93
C SER A 51 8.94 11.63 -14.98
N ILE A 52 10.24 12.01 -14.96
CA ILE A 52 11.33 11.01 -14.95
C ILE A 52 11.33 10.24 -13.63
N VAL A 53 11.18 10.91 -12.47
CA VAL A 53 11.07 10.25 -11.17
C VAL A 53 9.91 9.26 -11.14
N ASP A 54 8.76 9.63 -11.69
CA ASP A 54 7.57 8.76 -11.70
C ASP A 54 7.80 7.51 -12.56
N VAL A 55 8.57 7.60 -13.65
CA VAL A 55 9.03 6.44 -14.43
C VAL A 55 9.99 5.58 -13.61
N LEU A 56 11.04 6.20 -13.03
CA LEU A 56 12.05 5.49 -12.23
C LEU A 56 11.43 4.76 -11.04
N TYR A 57 10.43 5.36 -10.41
CA TYR A 57 9.71 4.76 -9.27
C TYR A 57 8.92 3.50 -9.65
N LYS A 58 8.54 3.36 -10.90
CA LYS A 58 7.78 2.22 -11.44
C LYS A 58 8.63 1.17 -12.12
N LEU A 59 9.97 1.36 -12.18
CA LEU A 59 10.86 0.40 -12.80
C LEU A 59 10.86 -0.93 -12.03
N THR A 60 10.65 -2.00 -12.77
CA THR A 60 10.95 -3.37 -12.34
C THR A 60 12.42 -3.70 -12.64
N SER A 61 12.90 -4.89 -12.25
CA SER A 61 14.26 -5.33 -12.57
C SER A 61 14.58 -5.23 -14.07
N ASP A 62 13.65 -5.61 -14.94
CA ASP A 62 13.79 -5.47 -16.39
C ASP A 62 13.82 -4.02 -16.85
N GLY A 63 13.10 -3.17 -16.13
CA GLY A 63 13.08 -1.73 -16.36
C GLY A 63 14.42 -1.10 -16.03
N TRP A 64 15.05 -1.46 -14.93
CA TRP A 64 16.39 -1.01 -14.55
C TRP A 64 17.44 -1.45 -15.58
N ASN A 65 17.38 -2.71 -16.05
CA ASN A 65 18.23 -3.21 -17.13
C ASN A 65 18.04 -2.42 -18.45
N SER A 66 16.81 -2.06 -18.75
CA SER A 66 16.47 -1.25 -19.94
C SER A 66 16.97 0.19 -19.82
N LEU A 67 16.90 0.77 -18.63
CA LEU A 67 17.45 2.09 -18.32
C LEU A 67 18.99 2.10 -18.48
N GLU A 68 19.67 1.10 -17.94
CA GLU A 68 21.13 0.97 -18.04
C GLU A 68 21.59 0.83 -19.49
N LYS A 69 20.87 0.06 -20.30
CA LYS A 69 21.14 -0.05 -21.75
C LYS A 69 20.92 1.28 -22.49
N ALA A 70 19.88 2.02 -22.14
CA ALA A 70 19.56 3.29 -22.78
C ALA A 70 20.53 4.42 -22.38
N PHE A 71 21.05 4.38 -21.16
CA PHE A 71 21.95 5.37 -20.58
C PHE A 71 23.26 4.75 -20.09
N SER A 72 23.92 4.00 -20.97
CA SER A 72 25.15 3.24 -20.65
C SER A 72 26.29 4.07 -20.05
N SER A 73 26.36 5.38 -20.38
CA SER A 73 27.32 6.32 -19.78
C SER A 73 27.04 6.62 -18.30
N LEU A 74 25.84 6.32 -17.81
CA LEU A 74 25.41 6.58 -16.43
C LEU A 74 25.35 5.28 -15.58
N GLY A 75 25.91 4.17 -16.05
CA GLY A 75 25.81 2.88 -15.41
C GLY A 75 26.13 2.88 -13.92
N ASN A 76 27.20 3.53 -13.50
CA ASN A 76 27.58 3.64 -12.09
C ASN A 76 26.51 4.35 -11.26
N VAL A 77 26.01 5.51 -11.75
CA VAL A 77 24.99 6.27 -11.05
C VAL A 77 23.66 5.53 -10.99
N ILE A 78 23.31 4.83 -12.07
CA ILE A 78 22.11 3.98 -12.12
C ILE A 78 22.22 2.87 -11.07
N SER A 79 23.37 2.17 -11.01
CA SER A 79 23.62 1.11 -10.05
C SER A 79 23.57 1.61 -8.60
N ASP A 80 24.17 2.75 -8.29
CA ASP A 80 24.18 3.35 -6.95
C ASP A 80 22.77 3.74 -6.51
N VAL A 81 22.00 4.39 -7.38
CA VAL A 81 20.62 4.78 -7.10
C VAL A 81 19.73 3.54 -6.96
N HIS A 82 19.87 2.55 -7.86
CA HIS A 82 19.12 1.30 -7.79
C HIS A 82 19.38 0.57 -6.46
N SER A 83 20.65 0.46 -6.05
CA SER A 83 21.03 -0.18 -4.78
C SER A 83 20.45 0.56 -3.57
N SER A 84 20.51 1.89 -3.57
CA SER A 84 19.97 2.71 -2.51
C SER A 84 18.45 2.57 -2.40
N VAL A 85 17.75 2.60 -3.53
CA VAL A 85 16.29 2.45 -3.57
C VAL A 85 15.86 1.04 -3.20
N ALA A 86 16.58 0.00 -3.69
CA ALA A 86 16.34 -1.39 -3.34
C ALA A 86 16.46 -1.61 -1.81
N HIS A 87 17.40 -0.93 -1.15
CA HIS A 87 17.52 -1.01 0.30
C HIS A 87 16.28 -0.47 1.03
N PHE A 88 15.73 0.66 0.60
CA PHE A 88 14.51 1.24 1.20
C PHE A 88 13.24 0.44 0.88
N ASN A 89 13.17 -0.16 -0.29
CA ASN A 89 12.00 -0.92 -0.73
C ASN A 89 12.05 -2.38 -0.31
N ASN A 90 13.17 -2.88 0.21
CA ASN A 90 13.30 -4.28 0.59
C ASN A 90 12.78 -4.53 2.00
N PHE A 91 11.73 -5.31 2.10
CA PHE A 91 11.22 -5.84 3.36
C PHE A 91 11.17 -7.37 3.30
N LEU A 92 12.00 -8.03 4.09
CA LEU A 92 12.11 -9.49 4.12
C LEU A 92 12.40 -10.13 2.74
N GLY A 93 13.18 -9.45 1.90
CA GLY A 93 13.49 -9.90 0.55
C GLY A 93 12.44 -9.54 -0.51
N MET A 94 11.33 -8.93 -0.13
CA MET A 94 10.30 -8.46 -1.05
C MET A 94 10.45 -6.96 -1.33
N ASP A 95 10.23 -6.57 -2.58
CA ASP A 95 10.08 -5.16 -2.93
C ASP A 95 8.66 -4.70 -2.54
N ILE A 96 8.58 -3.87 -1.49
CA ILE A 96 7.31 -3.36 -0.96
C ILE A 96 6.62 -2.35 -1.86
N ALA A 97 7.29 -1.84 -2.89
CA ALA A 97 6.69 -0.98 -3.92
C ALA A 97 5.87 -1.79 -4.94
N LEU A 98 6.14 -3.08 -5.10
CA LEU A 98 5.38 -3.97 -5.96
C LEU A 98 4.09 -4.45 -5.27
N SER A 99 3.12 -4.86 -6.08
CA SER A 99 1.92 -5.51 -5.53
C SER A 99 2.17 -7.00 -5.26
N PRO A 100 1.45 -7.63 -4.30
CA PRO A 100 1.50 -9.08 -4.11
C PRO A 100 1.25 -9.84 -5.40
N TYR A 101 0.29 -9.40 -6.23
CA TYR A 101 0.03 -9.99 -7.54
C TYR A 101 1.28 -9.99 -8.44
N THR A 102 1.96 -8.87 -8.55
CA THR A 102 3.18 -8.75 -9.38
C THR A 102 4.30 -9.62 -8.82
N THR A 103 4.49 -9.60 -7.50
CA THR A 103 5.51 -10.41 -6.83
C THR A 103 5.26 -11.90 -7.03
N ILE A 104 4.03 -12.38 -6.89
CA ILE A 104 3.64 -13.77 -7.12
C ILE A 104 3.95 -14.17 -8.56
N ARG A 105 3.53 -13.34 -9.54
CA ARG A 105 3.78 -13.62 -10.96
C ARG A 105 5.27 -13.73 -11.27
N ASN A 106 6.07 -12.78 -10.79
CA ASN A 106 7.52 -12.78 -11.01
C ASN A 106 8.18 -13.98 -10.30
N SER A 107 7.82 -14.25 -9.04
CA SER A 107 8.36 -15.37 -8.27
C SER A 107 8.04 -16.74 -8.88
N PHE A 108 6.91 -16.85 -9.59
CA PHE A 108 6.57 -18.07 -10.32
C PHE A 108 7.50 -18.27 -11.52
N THR A 109 7.82 -17.19 -12.24
CA THR A 109 8.74 -17.21 -13.38
C THR A 109 10.18 -17.47 -12.92
N ASP A 110 10.60 -16.88 -11.80
CA ASP A 110 11.96 -16.94 -11.27
C ASP A 110 12.19 -18.15 -10.33
N HIS A 111 11.21 -19.04 -10.16
CA HIS A 111 11.22 -20.19 -9.25
C HIS A 111 11.54 -19.83 -7.79
N SER A 112 11.23 -18.61 -7.38
CA SER A 112 11.48 -18.06 -6.03
C SER A 112 10.30 -18.35 -5.08
N TYR A 113 10.08 -19.62 -4.73
CA TYR A 113 8.91 -20.06 -3.94
C TYR A 113 8.81 -19.41 -2.56
N GLY A 114 9.93 -19.02 -1.96
CA GLY A 114 9.92 -18.30 -0.68
C GLY A 114 9.21 -16.94 -0.79
N LEU A 115 9.53 -16.14 -1.81
CA LEU A 115 8.89 -14.85 -2.08
C LEU A 115 7.41 -15.02 -2.46
N LEU A 116 7.08 -16.08 -3.19
CA LEU A 116 5.72 -16.42 -3.56
C LEU A 116 4.84 -16.64 -2.30
N ILE A 117 5.32 -17.46 -1.36
CA ILE A 117 4.61 -17.74 -0.10
C ILE A 117 4.45 -16.45 0.71
N MET A 118 5.51 -15.66 0.83
CA MET A 118 5.48 -14.38 1.56
C MET A 118 4.46 -13.40 0.95
N ALA A 119 4.44 -13.27 -0.38
CA ALA A 119 3.52 -12.40 -1.08
C ALA A 119 2.05 -12.85 -0.94
N LEU A 120 1.79 -14.17 -0.88
CA LEU A 120 0.46 -14.72 -0.60
C LEU A 120 0.01 -14.49 0.85
N LEU A 121 0.94 -14.53 1.81
CA LEU A 121 0.61 -14.33 3.23
C LEU A 121 0.04 -12.93 3.49
N ILE A 122 0.50 -11.90 2.78
CA ILE A 122 0.09 -10.51 3.02
C ILE A 122 -1.42 -10.30 2.85
N PRO A 123 -2.06 -10.64 1.71
CA PRO A 123 -3.51 -10.50 1.58
C PRO A 123 -4.29 -11.43 2.52
N ILE A 124 -3.77 -12.64 2.82
CA ILE A 124 -4.41 -13.56 3.76
C ILE A 124 -4.41 -12.98 5.18
N VAL A 125 -3.26 -12.51 5.67
CA VAL A 125 -3.15 -11.88 7.00
C VAL A 125 -3.98 -10.59 7.07
N SER A 126 -4.01 -9.80 5.99
CA SER A 126 -4.88 -8.63 5.90
C SER A 126 -6.36 -9.00 6.06
N GLY A 127 -6.83 -10.02 5.34
CA GLY A 127 -8.20 -10.50 5.45
C GLY A 127 -8.54 -11.02 6.85
N LEU A 128 -7.64 -11.82 7.45
CA LEU A 128 -7.82 -12.34 8.80
C LEU A 128 -7.88 -11.23 9.85
N THR A 129 -6.99 -10.25 9.78
CA THR A 129 -6.99 -9.11 10.72
C THR A 129 -8.24 -8.26 10.58
N GLN A 130 -8.73 -8.04 9.37
CA GLN A 130 -9.99 -7.34 9.12
C GLN A 130 -11.20 -8.13 9.65
N TYR A 131 -11.22 -9.44 9.43
CA TYR A 131 -12.27 -10.31 9.97
C TYR A 131 -12.30 -10.31 11.52
N LEU A 132 -11.13 -10.37 12.15
CA LEU A 132 -11.03 -10.27 13.62
C LEU A 132 -11.54 -8.92 14.14
N ASN A 133 -11.17 -7.81 13.49
CA ASN A 133 -11.68 -6.50 13.82
C ASN A 133 -13.21 -6.43 13.73
N LEU A 134 -13.77 -6.97 12.65
CA LEU A 134 -15.21 -7.04 12.46
C LEU A 134 -15.87 -7.82 13.62
N LYS A 135 -15.39 -9.02 13.92
CA LYS A 135 -15.95 -9.86 14.99
C LYS A 135 -15.87 -9.20 16.36
N LEU A 136 -14.76 -8.51 16.66
CA LEU A 136 -14.60 -7.79 17.92
C LEU A 136 -15.51 -6.56 18.04
N SER A 137 -15.83 -5.92 16.90
CA SER A 137 -16.68 -4.72 16.85
C SER A 137 -18.18 -5.06 16.87
N THR A 138 -18.59 -6.11 16.16
CA THR A 138 -20.02 -6.44 15.93
C THR A 138 -20.72 -6.95 17.18
N ASN A 139 -20.03 -7.64 18.08
CA ASN A 139 -20.65 -8.30 19.24
C ASN A 139 -21.35 -7.36 20.24
N LYS A 140 -21.18 -6.03 20.16
CA LYS A 140 -21.75 -5.08 21.13
C LYS A 140 -22.70 -4.03 20.55
N ASN A 141 -22.74 -3.85 19.23
CA ASN A 141 -23.53 -2.78 18.61
C ASN A 141 -24.95 -3.22 18.19
N ASN A 142 -25.27 -4.53 18.22
CA ASN A 142 -26.54 -5.05 17.71
C ASN A 142 -27.68 -5.07 18.74
N ALA A 143 -27.43 -4.72 19.99
CA ALA A 143 -28.44 -4.83 21.06
C ALA A 143 -29.59 -3.80 20.98
N SER A 144 -29.48 -2.78 20.14
CA SER A 144 -30.48 -1.69 20.05
C SER A 144 -31.00 -1.42 18.63
N MET A 145 -30.68 -2.25 17.64
CA MET A 145 -31.08 -2.04 16.25
C MET A 145 -32.22 -2.99 15.84
N ASN A 146 -33.13 -2.48 14.98
CA ASN A 146 -34.16 -3.28 14.33
C ASN A 146 -33.52 -4.42 13.52
N ASP A 147 -34.05 -5.65 13.60
CA ASP A 147 -33.48 -6.87 13.00
C ASP A 147 -33.14 -6.74 11.50
N ALA A 148 -33.92 -6.00 10.73
CA ALA A 148 -33.68 -5.77 9.31
C ALA A 148 -32.43 -4.89 9.08
N MET A 149 -32.26 -3.85 9.89
CA MET A 149 -31.14 -2.92 9.81
C MET A 149 -29.84 -3.57 10.31
N ALA A 150 -29.95 -4.39 11.36
CA ALA A 150 -28.83 -5.19 11.88
C ALA A 150 -28.32 -6.21 10.84
N LYS A 151 -29.22 -6.88 10.11
CA LYS A 151 -28.86 -7.79 9.01
C LYS A 151 -28.18 -7.06 7.87
N GLN A 152 -28.68 -5.91 7.44
CA GLN A 152 -28.08 -5.13 6.36
C GLN A 152 -26.68 -4.62 6.73
N MET A 153 -26.51 -4.09 7.94
CA MET A 153 -25.21 -3.65 8.45
C MET A 153 -24.21 -4.81 8.57
N ASN A 154 -24.68 -5.97 9.03
CA ASN A 154 -23.83 -7.17 9.13
C ASN A 154 -23.36 -7.64 7.74
N THR A 155 -24.23 -7.64 6.74
CA THR A 155 -23.89 -8.01 5.36
C THR A 155 -22.88 -7.02 4.77
N MET A 156 -23.08 -5.71 4.90
CA MET A 156 -22.12 -4.70 4.45
C MET A 156 -20.78 -4.86 5.16
N SER A 157 -20.80 -5.10 6.46
CA SER A 157 -19.58 -5.28 7.25
C SER A 157 -18.80 -6.54 6.86
N MET A 158 -19.49 -7.63 6.47
CA MET A 158 -18.85 -8.87 5.97
C MET A 158 -18.21 -8.69 4.59
N MET A 159 -18.70 -7.75 3.77
CA MET A 159 -18.10 -7.44 2.46
C MET A 159 -16.74 -6.73 2.61
N MET A 160 -16.53 -5.95 3.68
CA MET A 160 -15.31 -5.17 3.90
C MET A 160 -14.03 -6.01 3.93
N PRO A 161 -13.93 -7.14 4.66
CA PRO A 161 -12.75 -8.01 4.62
C PRO A 161 -12.45 -8.55 3.21
N ILE A 162 -13.48 -8.90 2.45
CA ILE A 162 -13.33 -9.42 1.08
C ILE A 162 -12.76 -8.34 0.16
N ILE A 163 -13.35 -7.13 0.19
CA ILE A 163 -12.86 -5.98 -0.57
C ILE A 163 -11.41 -5.67 -0.18
N SER A 164 -11.09 -5.70 1.11
CA SER A 164 -9.73 -5.45 1.60
C SER A 164 -8.71 -6.45 1.05
N VAL A 165 -9.05 -7.74 0.99
CA VAL A 165 -8.17 -8.77 0.40
C VAL A 165 -7.91 -8.47 -1.08
N VAL A 166 -8.96 -8.18 -1.86
CA VAL A 166 -8.83 -7.86 -3.29
C VAL A 166 -7.98 -6.60 -3.50
N MET A 167 -8.22 -5.55 -2.69
CA MET A 167 -7.43 -4.31 -2.78
C MET A 167 -5.96 -4.53 -2.42
N VAL A 168 -5.69 -5.24 -1.32
CA VAL A 168 -4.30 -5.53 -0.88
C VAL A 168 -3.57 -6.38 -1.92
N PHE A 169 -4.28 -7.24 -2.65
CA PHE A 169 -3.68 -8.07 -3.70
C PHE A 169 -3.15 -7.25 -4.88
N THR A 170 -3.77 -6.10 -5.16
CA THR A 170 -3.46 -5.24 -6.31
C THR A 170 -2.65 -3.99 -5.95
N LEU A 171 -2.67 -3.57 -4.69
CA LEU A 171 -1.94 -2.40 -4.21
C LEU A 171 -0.51 -2.77 -3.80
N PRO A 172 0.41 -1.79 -3.68
CA PRO A 172 1.77 -2.03 -3.19
C PRO A 172 1.78 -2.75 -1.83
N ILE A 173 2.71 -3.71 -1.68
CA ILE A 173 2.89 -4.51 -0.45
C ILE A 173 3.02 -3.62 0.79
N GLY A 174 3.76 -2.50 0.70
CA GLY A 174 3.94 -1.55 1.79
C GLY A 174 2.61 -0.99 2.32
N LEU A 175 1.64 -0.74 1.44
CA LEU A 175 0.30 -0.29 1.81
C LEU A 175 -0.49 -1.39 2.53
N GLY A 176 -0.36 -2.64 2.06
CA GLY A 176 -0.94 -3.82 2.71
C GLY A 176 -0.39 -4.02 4.12
N LEU A 177 0.92 -3.90 4.31
CA LEU A 177 1.57 -3.98 5.61
C LEU A 177 1.09 -2.87 6.56
N TYR A 178 0.96 -1.64 6.07
CA TYR A 178 0.40 -0.53 6.85
C TYR A 178 -1.04 -0.83 7.31
N TRP A 179 -1.88 -1.38 6.44
CA TRP A 179 -3.25 -1.76 6.78
C TRP A 179 -3.30 -2.89 7.81
N ILE A 180 -2.42 -3.90 7.70
CA ILE A 180 -2.30 -4.97 8.69
C ILE A 180 -1.90 -4.39 10.05
N ALA A 181 -0.86 -3.55 10.10
CA ALA A 181 -0.42 -2.91 11.33
C ALA A 181 -1.55 -2.07 11.97
N GLY A 182 -2.24 -1.25 11.17
CA GLY A 182 -3.40 -0.49 11.63
C GLY A 182 -4.55 -1.36 12.13
N ALA A 183 -4.79 -2.51 11.49
CA ALA A 183 -5.81 -3.46 11.92
C ALA A 183 -5.46 -4.13 13.25
N VAL A 184 -4.19 -4.50 13.45
CA VAL A 184 -3.70 -5.07 14.72
C VAL A 184 -3.86 -4.05 15.86
N VAL A 185 -3.45 -2.80 15.67
CA VAL A 185 -3.61 -1.74 16.68
C VAL A 185 -5.08 -1.56 17.04
N ARG A 186 -5.98 -1.48 16.05
CA ARG A 186 -7.43 -1.38 16.28
C ARG A 186 -7.98 -2.60 17.05
N SER A 187 -7.50 -3.81 16.73
CA SER A 187 -7.92 -5.03 17.46
C SER A 187 -7.53 -4.95 18.93
N ILE A 188 -6.30 -4.54 19.23
CA ILE A 188 -5.82 -4.37 20.60
C ILE A 188 -6.67 -3.33 21.35
N GLN A 189 -6.88 -2.16 20.72
CA GLN A 189 -7.73 -1.10 21.29
C GLN A 189 -9.15 -1.61 21.57
N GLN A 190 -9.74 -2.34 20.63
CA GLN A 190 -11.10 -2.88 20.79
C GLN A 190 -11.19 -3.89 21.94
N VAL A 191 -10.20 -4.76 22.10
CA VAL A 191 -10.16 -5.71 23.24
C VAL A 191 -10.06 -4.96 24.55
N VAL A 192 -9.23 -3.92 24.65
CA VAL A 192 -9.10 -3.10 25.87
C VAL A 192 -10.41 -2.37 26.17
N ILE A 193 -11.04 -1.76 25.17
CA ILE A 193 -12.32 -1.06 25.32
C ILE A 193 -13.41 -2.04 25.77
N ASN A 194 -13.51 -3.20 25.11
CA ASN A 194 -14.49 -4.22 25.45
C ASN A 194 -14.34 -4.68 26.91
N LYS A 195 -13.11 -4.97 27.35
CA LYS A 195 -12.83 -5.34 28.75
C LYS A 195 -13.19 -4.23 29.76
N ARG A 196 -13.06 -2.95 29.38
CA ARG A 196 -13.45 -1.84 30.24
C ARG A 196 -14.97 -1.72 30.31
N ILE A 197 -15.66 -1.82 29.19
CA ILE A 197 -17.13 -1.74 29.12
C ILE A 197 -17.74 -2.90 29.91
N ASP A 198 -17.19 -4.13 29.81
CA ASP A 198 -17.68 -5.31 30.53
C ASP A 198 -17.54 -5.18 32.08
N LYS A 199 -16.60 -4.34 32.53
CA LYS A 199 -16.42 -4.04 33.98
C LYS A 199 -17.29 -2.86 34.44
N MET A 200 -17.93 -2.12 33.54
CA MET A 200 -18.79 -0.98 33.89
C MET A 200 -20.22 -1.49 34.08
N ASP A 201 -20.79 -1.19 35.25
CA ASP A 201 -22.23 -1.40 35.50
C ASP A 201 -23.02 -0.34 34.71
N LEU A 202 -23.37 -0.72 33.47
CA LEU A 202 -24.12 0.17 32.57
C LEU A 202 -25.50 0.55 33.12
N ASP A 203 -26.16 -0.35 33.85
CA ASP A 203 -27.47 -0.10 34.44
C ASP A 203 -27.40 0.94 35.55
N ALA A 204 -26.36 0.88 36.40
CA ALA A 204 -26.11 1.93 37.40
C ALA A 204 -25.80 3.29 36.76
N ILE A 205 -25.05 3.33 35.67
CA ILE A 205 -24.72 4.58 34.96
C ILE A 205 -25.97 5.17 34.27
N ILE A 206 -26.77 4.33 33.62
CA ILE A 206 -28.03 4.74 32.96
C ILE A 206 -28.98 5.30 34.01
N LYS A 207 -29.17 4.61 35.15
CA LYS A 207 -30.01 5.06 36.24
C LYS A 207 -29.56 6.42 36.78
N LYS A 208 -28.28 6.60 37.05
CA LYS A 208 -27.70 7.85 37.51
C LYS A 208 -27.87 9.01 36.53
N ASN A 209 -27.79 8.74 35.24
CA ASN A 209 -27.97 9.76 34.20
C ASN A 209 -29.45 10.13 34.02
N ARG A 210 -30.39 9.18 34.15
CA ARG A 210 -31.84 9.46 34.19
C ARG A 210 -32.19 10.34 35.39
N GLU A 211 -31.75 10.00 36.59
CA GLU A 211 -31.99 10.79 37.81
C GLU A 211 -31.43 12.23 37.70
N LYS A 212 -30.34 12.42 36.94
CA LYS A 212 -29.81 13.77 36.68
C LYS A 212 -30.59 14.54 35.63
N ALA A 213 -31.17 13.87 34.65
CA ALA A 213 -32.02 14.50 33.64
C ALA A 213 -33.37 14.95 34.21
N ASP A 214 -33.93 14.14 35.11
CA ASP A 214 -35.24 14.45 35.78
C ASP A 214 -35.12 15.56 36.83
N LYS A 215 -33.91 15.95 37.24
CA LYS A 215 -33.62 17.06 38.19
C LYS A 215 -33.31 18.39 37.50
N LYS A 216 -33.34 18.46 36.17
CA LYS A 216 -33.14 19.67 35.36
C LYS A 216 -34.44 20.12 34.73
#